data_7e29ae384c4aad8c947b75a02328e261
#
_entry.id   7e29ae384c4aad8c947b75a02328e261
#
_cell.length_a   1.000
_cell.length_b   1.000
_cell.length_c   1.000
_cell.angle_alpha   90.00
_cell.angle_beta   90.00
_cell.angle_gamma   90.00
#
_symmetry.space_group_name_H-M   'P 1'
#
loop_
_entity.id
_entity.type
_entity.pdbx_description
1 polymer ?
#
loop_
_entity_poly.entity_id
_entity_poly.type
_entity_poly.pdbx_seq_one_letter_code
_entity_poly.pdbx_strand_id
1 'polypeptide(L)'
;ACLDRIKLREPDVQAWAYLDPDYAMAQARAADVQLKEGKGVGPLHGVPVGIKDVIDTADMPTENGSKLFAGRRPATDSTIAKLLRDAGAVIMGKTVTTEFALSAPGKTKNPHDLTRTPGGSSQGSAAGVADYQMALSVGSQTGGSMIRPASFCGIYGYKPTFGTISRAGMCPLARPLDHPGVYGRTLADLALIADVLMVSDPADLDMRANPGAG
;
A
#
# COMPACT_ATOMS: atom_id res chain seq x y z
N ALA A 1 -12.80 -12.84 6.63
CA ALA A 1 -13.23 -12.37 5.29
C ALA A 1 -12.04 -12.14 4.35
N CYS A 2 -11.14 -11.15 4.59
CA CYS A 2 -10.01 -10.89 3.66
C CYS A 2 -9.08 -12.11 3.51
N LEU A 3 -8.66 -12.73 4.61
CA LEU A 3 -7.80 -13.93 4.55
C LEU A 3 -8.48 -15.11 3.86
N ASP A 4 -9.80 -15.28 4.00
CA ASP A 4 -10.55 -16.31 3.28
C ASP A 4 -10.57 -16.02 1.77
N ARG A 5 -10.73 -14.74 1.41
CA ARG A 5 -10.66 -14.30 0.01
C ARG A 5 -9.27 -14.54 -0.57
N ILE A 6 -8.22 -14.20 0.17
CA ILE A 6 -6.82 -14.45 -0.22
C ILE A 6 -6.60 -15.94 -0.43
N LYS A 7 -7.00 -16.79 0.52
CA LYS A 7 -6.86 -18.24 0.39
C LYS A 7 -7.50 -18.79 -0.89
N LEU A 8 -8.62 -18.21 -1.29
CA LEU A 8 -9.35 -18.63 -2.49
C LEU A 8 -8.73 -18.12 -3.79
N ARG A 9 -8.23 -16.86 -3.78
CA ARG A 9 -7.94 -16.14 -5.04
C ARG A 9 -6.46 -15.86 -5.28
N GLU A 10 -5.62 -15.86 -4.24
CA GLU A 10 -4.20 -15.54 -4.38
C GLU A 10 -3.43 -16.53 -5.25
N PRO A 11 -3.77 -17.85 -5.32
CA PRO A 11 -3.15 -18.75 -6.28
C PRO A 11 -3.27 -18.29 -7.74
N ASP A 12 -4.34 -17.58 -8.07
CA ASP A 12 -4.62 -17.07 -9.41
C ASP A 12 -4.13 -15.63 -9.60
N VAL A 13 -4.51 -14.72 -8.69
CA VAL A 13 -4.30 -13.27 -8.82
C VAL A 13 -2.86 -12.87 -8.52
N GLN A 14 -2.21 -13.50 -7.54
CA GLN A 14 -0.83 -13.25 -7.13
C GLN A 14 -0.55 -11.77 -6.79
N ALA A 15 -1.38 -11.20 -5.92
CA ALA A 15 -1.28 -9.80 -5.52
C ALA A 15 -0.20 -9.52 -4.46
N TRP A 16 0.22 -10.54 -3.69
CA TRP A 16 1.12 -10.37 -2.55
C TRP A 16 2.56 -10.77 -2.89
N ALA A 17 3.50 -9.87 -2.60
CA ALA A 17 4.93 -10.15 -2.57
C ALA A 17 5.31 -10.86 -1.26
N TYR A 18 4.75 -10.37 -0.16
CA TYR A 18 4.86 -10.98 1.16
C TYR A 18 3.52 -10.87 1.89
N LEU A 19 3.10 -11.95 2.52
CA LEU A 19 1.89 -12.02 3.34
C LEU A 19 2.17 -12.96 4.52
N ASP A 20 1.82 -12.53 5.72
CA ASP A 20 1.81 -13.35 6.93
C ASP A 20 0.40 -13.32 7.54
N PRO A 21 -0.42 -14.35 7.27
CA PRO A 21 -1.79 -14.41 7.75
C PRO A 21 -1.91 -14.43 9.28
N ASP A 22 -0.98 -15.09 9.98
CA ASP A 22 -0.99 -15.19 11.43
C ASP A 22 -0.64 -13.85 12.06
N TYR A 23 0.35 -13.14 11.50
CA TYR A 23 0.72 -11.80 11.93
C TYR A 23 -0.42 -10.79 11.69
N ALA A 24 -1.05 -10.83 10.52
CA ALA A 24 -2.22 -9.99 10.22
C ALA A 24 -3.39 -10.25 11.19
N MET A 25 -3.64 -11.53 11.51
CA MET A 25 -4.68 -11.90 12.47
C MET A 25 -4.33 -11.47 13.91
N ALA A 26 -3.05 -11.54 14.30
CA ALA A 26 -2.61 -11.06 15.61
C ALA A 26 -2.83 -9.54 15.76
N GLN A 27 -2.52 -8.74 14.74
CA GLN A 27 -2.82 -7.30 14.71
C GLN A 27 -4.33 -7.03 14.84
N ALA A 28 -5.16 -7.76 14.09
CA ALA A 28 -6.61 -7.60 14.14
C ALA A 28 -7.18 -7.93 15.53
N ARG A 29 -6.71 -9.01 16.17
CA ARG A 29 -7.11 -9.37 17.56
C ARG A 29 -6.67 -8.33 18.57
N ALA A 30 -5.48 -7.75 18.41
CA ALA A 30 -5.01 -6.67 19.27
C ALA A 30 -5.90 -5.42 19.12
N ALA A 31 -6.33 -5.09 17.91
CA ALA A 31 -7.30 -4.01 17.67
C ALA A 31 -8.65 -4.29 18.36
N ASP A 32 -9.17 -5.51 18.26
CA ASP A 32 -10.41 -5.91 18.98
C ASP A 32 -10.30 -5.73 20.50
N VAL A 33 -9.14 -6.05 21.08
CA VAL A 33 -8.87 -5.87 22.51
C VAL A 33 -8.88 -4.38 22.87
N GLN A 34 -8.18 -3.54 22.10
CA GLN A 34 -8.14 -2.08 22.33
C GLN A 34 -9.55 -1.48 22.32
N LEU A 35 -10.38 -1.88 21.35
CA LEU A 35 -11.76 -1.41 21.23
C LEU A 35 -12.60 -1.81 22.46
N LYS A 36 -12.48 -3.07 22.93
CA LYS A 36 -13.19 -3.56 24.12
C LYS A 36 -12.77 -2.87 25.41
N GLU A 37 -11.51 -2.46 25.50
CA GLU A 37 -10.97 -1.74 26.65
C GLU A 37 -11.31 -0.24 26.64
N GLY A 38 -12.05 0.24 25.62
CA GLY A 38 -12.42 1.65 25.48
C GLY A 38 -11.22 2.57 25.21
N LYS A 39 -10.10 2.02 24.76
CA LYS A 39 -8.94 2.81 24.36
C LYS A 39 -9.24 3.59 23.09
N GLY A 40 -8.68 4.79 22.97
CA GLY A 40 -8.82 5.62 21.77
C GLY A 40 -8.41 4.85 20.53
N VAL A 41 -9.26 4.85 19.51
CA VAL A 41 -9.03 4.18 18.23
C VAL A 41 -8.81 5.20 17.14
N GLY A 42 -7.87 4.92 16.25
CA GLY A 42 -7.60 5.76 15.09
C GLY A 42 -8.65 5.59 13.98
N PRO A 43 -8.64 6.47 12.96
CA PRO A 43 -9.62 6.47 11.88
C PRO A 43 -9.59 5.23 11.01
N LEU A 44 -8.48 4.48 10.98
CA LEU A 44 -8.32 3.22 10.24
C LEU A 44 -8.34 1.99 11.16
N HIS A 45 -8.88 2.10 12.37
CA HIS A 45 -8.85 1.02 13.35
C HIS A 45 -9.41 -0.29 12.81
N GLY A 46 -8.56 -1.33 12.80
CA GLY A 46 -8.92 -2.66 12.30
C GLY A 46 -9.06 -2.78 10.78
N VAL A 47 -8.83 -1.72 10.01
CA VAL A 47 -8.95 -1.74 8.55
C VAL A 47 -7.75 -2.49 7.94
N PRO A 48 -7.98 -3.55 7.12
CA PRO A 48 -6.91 -4.28 6.45
C PRO A 48 -6.34 -3.50 5.27
N VAL A 49 -5.02 -3.25 5.31
CA VAL A 49 -4.28 -2.45 4.33
C VAL A 49 -3.09 -3.22 3.76
N GLY A 50 -2.88 -3.12 2.44
CA GLY A 50 -1.67 -3.60 1.77
C GLY A 50 -0.72 -2.44 1.42
N ILE A 51 0.58 -2.68 1.50
CA ILE A 51 1.61 -1.68 1.19
C ILE A 51 2.48 -2.18 0.04
N LYS A 52 2.61 -1.35 -1.01
CA LYS A 52 3.47 -1.68 -2.17
C LYS A 52 4.90 -1.99 -1.75
N ASP A 53 5.50 -3.00 -2.36
CA ASP A 53 6.83 -3.52 -2.03
C ASP A 53 8.00 -2.62 -2.50
N VAL A 54 7.81 -1.32 -2.46
CA VAL A 54 8.84 -0.27 -2.56
C VAL A 54 8.80 0.68 -1.38
N ILE A 55 7.89 0.44 -0.42
CA ILE A 55 7.67 1.26 0.77
C ILE A 55 8.09 0.42 1.97
N ASP A 56 9.04 0.92 2.75
CA ASP A 56 9.67 0.20 3.84
C ASP A 56 8.72 -0.04 5.02
N THR A 57 8.81 -1.27 5.56
CA THR A 57 8.17 -1.71 6.80
C THR A 57 9.20 -2.47 7.63
N ALA A 58 9.38 -2.12 8.91
CA ALA A 58 10.43 -2.70 9.76
C ALA A 58 10.22 -4.19 10.07
N ASP A 59 8.98 -4.63 10.06
CA ASP A 59 8.56 -5.98 10.44
C ASP A 59 8.40 -6.96 9.27
N MET A 60 8.46 -6.46 8.03
CA MET A 60 8.28 -7.26 6.81
C MET A 60 9.43 -7.00 5.81
N PRO A 61 9.74 -7.94 4.91
CA PRO A 61 10.68 -7.67 3.84
C PRO A 61 10.17 -6.58 2.90
N THR A 62 11.09 -5.79 2.34
CA THR A 62 10.85 -4.83 1.25
C THR A 62 11.90 -5.08 0.19
N GLU A 63 11.49 -5.76 -0.89
CA GLU A 63 12.41 -6.31 -1.89
C GLU A 63 12.41 -5.55 -3.21
N ASN A 64 11.59 -4.49 -3.32
CA ASN A 64 11.48 -3.64 -4.50
C ASN A 64 11.12 -4.41 -5.79
N GLY A 65 10.46 -5.57 -5.65
CA GLY A 65 10.15 -6.46 -6.76
C GLY A 65 11.36 -7.07 -7.45
N SER A 66 12.55 -7.05 -6.83
CA SER A 66 13.82 -7.47 -7.43
C SER A 66 14.53 -8.56 -6.62
N LYS A 67 15.04 -9.57 -7.31
CA LYS A 67 15.88 -10.62 -6.70
C LYS A 67 17.17 -10.07 -6.08
N LEU A 68 17.64 -8.90 -6.50
CA LEU A 68 18.81 -8.24 -5.93
C LEU A 68 18.58 -7.82 -4.47
N PHE A 69 17.34 -7.62 -4.07
CA PHE A 69 16.93 -7.25 -2.71
C PHE A 69 16.24 -8.37 -1.95
N ALA A 70 16.34 -9.61 -2.45
CA ALA A 70 15.70 -10.76 -1.82
C ALA A 70 16.11 -10.89 -0.33
N GLY A 71 15.11 -10.94 0.56
CA GLY A 71 15.29 -11.01 2.01
C GLY A 71 15.65 -9.68 2.67
N ARG A 72 15.74 -8.55 1.95
CA ARG A 72 16.00 -7.25 2.56
C ARG A 72 14.89 -6.91 3.56
N ARG A 73 15.28 -6.66 4.81
CA ARG A 73 14.38 -6.13 5.86
C ARG A 73 14.85 -4.74 6.27
N PRO A 74 14.01 -3.72 6.11
CA PRO A 74 14.31 -2.37 6.59
C PRO A 74 14.48 -2.33 8.11
N ALA A 75 15.35 -1.44 8.61
CA ALA A 75 15.53 -1.24 10.05
C ALA A 75 14.39 -0.43 10.68
N THR A 76 13.69 0.37 9.88
CA THR A 76 12.63 1.29 10.34
C THR A 76 11.45 1.27 9.37
N ASP A 77 10.27 1.60 9.88
CA ASP A 77 9.11 1.89 9.05
C ASP A 77 9.33 3.17 8.22
N SER A 78 8.76 3.20 7.03
CA SER A 78 8.51 4.45 6.31
C SER A 78 7.52 5.31 7.09
N THR A 79 7.49 6.61 6.82
CA THR A 79 6.45 7.50 7.39
C THR A 79 5.05 7.00 7.08
N ILE A 80 4.81 6.48 5.88
CA ILE A 80 3.52 5.89 5.48
C ILE A 80 3.14 4.73 6.39
N ALA A 81 4.05 3.76 6.58
CA ALA A 81 3.77 2.60 7.43
C ALA A 81 3.49 3.00 8.88
N LYS A 82 4.28 3.95 9.40
CA LYS A 82 4.08 4.51 10.74
C LYS A 82 2.71 5.15 10.88
N LEU A 83 2.32 6.05 9.98
CA LEU A 83 1.02 6.74 10.03
C LEU A 83 -0.15 5.78 9.95
N LEU A 84 -0.07 4.73 9.12
CA LEU A 84 -1.09 3.70 9.04
C LEU A 84 -1.24 2.93 10.36
N ARG A 85 -0.12 2.58 11.02
CA ARG A 85 -0.14 1.91 12.33
C ARG A 85 -0.71 2.82 13.41
N ASP A 86 -0.28 4.07 13.45
CA ASP A 86 -0.76 5.08 14.41
C ASP A 86 -2.29 5.32 14.25
N ALA A 87 -2.80 5.20 13.01
CA ALA A 87 -4.23 5.25 12.71
C ALA A 87 -4.99 3.94 13.04
N GLY A 88 -4.31 2.89 13.49
CA GLY A 88 -4.89 1.61 13.87
C GLY A 88 -5.14 0.63 12.72
N ALA A 89 -4.55 0.86 11.54
CA ALA A 89 -4.68 -0.05 10.41
C ALA A 89 -3.99 -1.40 10.68
N VAL A 90 -4.58 -2.48 10.14
CA VAL A 90 -3.96 -3.81 10.08
C VAL A 90 -3.14 -3.91 8.80
N ILE A 91 -1.82 -3.77 8.89
CA ILE A 91 -0.94 -3.95 7.74
C ILE A 91 -0.79 -5.43 7.47
N MET A 92 -1.46 -5.92 6.42
CA MET A 92 -1.53 -7.34 6.11
C MET A 92 -0.25 -7.88 5.47
N GLY A 93 0.44 -7.07 4.65
CA GLY A 93 1.59 -7.52 3.90
C GLY A 93 2.07 -6.52 2.85
N LYS A 94 3.01 -7.01 2.03
CA LYS A 94 3.60 -6.26 0.91
C LYS A 94 2.97 -6.69 -0.40
N THR A 95 2.49 -5.74 -1.18
CA THR A 95 1.86 -5.99 -2.47
C THR A 95 2.87 -5.93 -3.61
N VAL A 96 2.68 -6.78 -4.62
CA VAL A 96 3.59 -6.89 -5.78
C VAL A 96 3.75 -5.54 -6.49
N THR A 97 4.99 -5.21 -6.77
CA THR A 97 5.41 -4.13 -7.67
C THR A 97 6.07 -4.70 -8.92
N THR A 98 6.13 -3.95 -10.02
CA THR A 98 7.13 -4.23 -11.05
C THR A 98 8.53 -3.99 -10.50
N GLU A 99 9.55 -4.63 -11.07
CA GLU A 99 10.93 -4.49 -10.58
C GLU A 99 11.33 -3.00 -10.51
N PHE A 100 11.75 -2.53 -9.33
CA PHE A 100 12.07 -1.12 -9.01
C PHE A 100 11.01 -0.11 -9.47
N ALA A 101 9.73 -0.50 -9.50
CA ALA A 101 8.64 0.31 -10.03
C ALA A 101 8.82 0.71 -11.52
N LEU A 102 9.70 0.04 -12.25
CA LEU A 102 9.96 0.23 -13.69
C LEU A 102 8.97 -0.56 -14.56
N SER A 103 9.40 -1.08 -15.70
CA SER A 103 8.52 -1.70 -16.71
C SER A 103 8.52 -3.23 -16.69
N ALA A 104 9.51 -3.88 -16.04
CA ALA A 104 9.53 -5.35 -15.96
C ALA A 104 8.34 -5.87 -15.13
N PRO A 105 7.42 -6.66 -15.72
CA PRO A 105 6.19 -7.04 -15.04
C PRO A 105 6.47 -7.99 -13.87
N GLY A 106 5.70 -7.85 -12.79
CA GLY A 106 5.63 -8.83 -11.72
C GLY A 106 4.66 -9.97 -12.06
N LYS A 107 4.42 -10.84 -11.08
CA LYS A 107 3.59 -12.05 -11.24
C LYS A 107 2.08 -11.80 -11.26
N THR A 108 1.62 -10.63 -10.82
CA THR A 108 0.20 -10.32 -10.59
C THR A 108 -0.61 -10.32 -11.89
N LYS A 109 -1.79 -10.92 -11.83
CA LYS A 109 -2.78 -10.96 -12.91
C LYS A 109 -3.98 -10.07 -12.61
N ASN A 110 -4.68 -9.64 -13.64
CA ASN A 110 -5.90 -8.87 -13.48
C ASN A 110 -7.01 -9.76 -12.90
N PRO A 111 -7.66 -9.38 -11.79
CA PRO A 111 -8.68 -10.23 -11.15
C PRO A 111 -9.94 -10.43 -11.98
N HIS A 112 -10.21 -9.57 -12.96
CA HIS A 112 -11.36 -9.68 -13.87
C HIS A 112 -11.07 -10.57 -15.08
N ASP A 113 -9.79 -10.68 -15.51
CA ASP A 113 -9.34 -11.55 -16.58
C ASP A 113 -7.88 -11.96 -16.32
N LEU A 114 -7.68 -13.19 -15.87
CA LEU A 114 -6.37 -13.72 -15.47
C LEU A 114 -5.37 -13.83 -16.63
N THR A 115 -5.81 -13.64 -17.87
CA THR A 115 -4.93 -13.58 -19.06
C THR A 115 -4.37 -12.18 -19.30
N ARG A 116 -4.86 -11.16 -18.57
CA ARG A 116 -4.52 -9.76 -18.73
C ARG A 116 -3.64 -9.26 -17.60
N THR A 117 -2.88 -8.21 -17.91
CA THR A 117 -2.14 -7.46 -16.89
C THR A 117 -3.07 -6.61 -16.02
N PRO A 118 -2.80 -6.46 -14.71
CA PRO A 118 -3.53 -5.50 -13.87
C PRO A 118 -3.02 -4.05 -14.05
N GLY A 119 -2.16 -3.80 -15.03
CA GLY A 119 -1.40 -2.56 -15.14
C GLY A 119 -0.17 -2.59 -14.21
N GLY A 120 0.44 -1.44 -13.97
CA GLY A 120 1.63 -1.31 -13.12
C GLY A 120 2.11 0.14 -13.02
N SER A 121 3.06 0.36 -12.13
CA SER A 121 3.88 -0.59 -11.36
C SER A 121 3.23 -1.11 -10.07
N SER A 122 2.19 -0.47 -9.51
CA SER A 122 1.50 -0.87 -8.27
C SER A 122 0.50 -2.02 -8.54
N GLN A 123 1.00 -3.13 -9.10
CA GLN A 123 0.20 -4.26 -9.60
C GLN A 123 -0.65 -4.91 -8.50
N GLY A 124 0.01 -5.41 -7.46
CA GLY A 124 -0.66 -6.11 -6.37
C GLY A 124 -1.56 -5.21 -5.54
N SER A 125 -1.18 -3.92 -5.39
CA SER A 125 -1.99 -2.94 -4.66
C SER A 125 -3.36 -2.75 -5.30
N ALA A 126 -3.40 -2.57 -6.62
CA ALA A 126 -4.67 -2.39 -7.33
C ALA A 126 -5.46 -3.71 -7.44
N ALA A 127 -4.79 -4.81 -7.85
CA ALA A 127 -5.45 -6.10 -8.03
C ALA A 127 -6.04 -6.64 -6.72
N GLY A 128 -5.32 -6.53 -5.60
CA GLY A 128 -5.79 -7.02 -4.30
C GLY A 128 -7.00 -6.24 -3.77
N VAL A 129 -7.06 -4.91 -3.99
CA VAL A 129 -8.25 -4.11 -3.65
C VAL A 129 -9.43 -4.48 -4.55
N ALA A 130 -9.21 -4.62 -5.86
CA ALA A 130 -10.24 -5.02 -6.82
C ALA A 130 -10.80 -6.42 -6.53
N ASP A 131 -9.96 -7.34 -6.07
CA ASP A 131 -10.33 -8.72 -5.75
C ASP A 131 -10.82 -8.90 -4.29
N TYR A 132 -11.04 -7.82 -3.53
CA TYR A 132 -11.51 -7.87 -2.14
C TYR A 132 -10.58 -8.61 -1.18
N GLN A 133 -9.29 -8.69 -1.50
CA GLN A 133 -8.28 -9.29 -0.63
C GLN A 133 -7.89 -8.35 0.52
N MET A 134 -8.11 -7.06 0.34
CA MET A 134 -7.93 -6.00 1.33
C MET A 134 -8.93 -4.87 1.10
N ALA A 135 -9.14 -4.03 2.11
CA ALA A 135 -10.04 -2.87 1.98
C ALA A 135 -9.38 -1.72 1.21
N LEU A 136 -8.16 -1.39 1.60
CA LEU A 136 -7.37 -0.26 1.11
C LEU A 136 -5.95 -0.71 0.77
N SER A 137 -5.25 0.05 -0.06
CA SER A 137 -3.82 -0.14 -0.24
C SER A 137 -3.09 1.13 -0.62
N VAL A 138 -1.77 1.12 -0.37
CA VAL A 138 -0.86 2.20 -0.77
C VAL A 138 0.00 1.72 -1.94
N GLY A 139 0.14 2.60 -2.92
CA GLY A 139 1.02 2.44 -4.06
C GLY A 139 1.94 3.64 -4.27
N SER A 140 2.61 3.66 -5.42
CA SER A 140 3.44 4.81 -5.83
C SER A 140 3.31 5.06 -7.33
N GLN A 141 3.55 6.30 -7.74
CA GLN A 141 3.57 6.71 -9.15
C GLN A 141 4.70 7.66 -9.44
N THR A 142 5.46 7.35 -10.48
CA THR A 142 6.40 8.27 -11.14
C THR A 142 5.80 8.75 -12.47
N GLY A 143 5.35 7.85 -13.32
CA GLY A 143 4.66 8.14 -14.58
C GLY A 143 3.15 7.92 -14.50
N GLY A 144 2.71 6.65 -14.49
CA GLY A 144 1.29 6.25 -14.47
C GLY A 144 0.95 5.15 -13.46
N SER A 145 1.83 4.88 -12.51
CA SER A 145 1.81 3.66 -11.70
C SER A 145 0.75 3.61 -10.58
N MET A 146 -0.04 4.67 -10.40
CA MET A 146 -1.27 4.67 -9.59
C MET A 146 -2.52 4.59 -10.50
N ILE A 147 -2.62 5.51 -11.44
CA ILE A 147 -3.85 5.70 -12.23
C ILE A 147 -4.06 4.54 -13.21
N ARG A 148 -2.97 4.05 -13.85
CA ARG A 148 -3.07 2.96 -14.82
C ARG A 148 -3.57 1.65 -14.21
N PRO A 149 -2.99 1.11 -13.10
CA PRO A 149 -3.50 -0.11 -12.50
C PRO A 149 -4.89 0.08 -11.88
N ALA A 150 -5.24 1.25 -11.34
CA ALA A 150 -6.62 1.54 -10.91
C ALA A 150 -7.61 1.40 -12.05
N SER A 151 -7.32 2.01 -13.21
CA SER A 151 -8.15 1.92 -14.41
C SER A 151 -8.27 0.48 -14.92
N PHE A 152 -7.18 -0.28 -14.96
CA PHE A 152 -7.17 -1.65 -15.46
C PHE A 152 -7.93 -2.62 -14.54
N CYS A 153 -7.92 -2.36 -13.24
CA CYS A 153 -8.59 -3.19 -12.23
C CYS A 153 -9.99 -2.67 -11.84
N GLY A 154 -10.47 -1.56 -12.42
CA GLY A 154 -11.81 -1.06 -12.20
C GLY A 154 -12.06 -0.55 -10.76
N ILE A 155 -11.05 0.08 -10.14
CA ILE A 155 -11.13 0.67 -8.81
C ILE A 155 -10.75 2.15 -8.83
N TYR A 156 -10.95 2.83 -7.72
CA TYR A 156 -10.47 4.20 -7.57
C TYR A 156 -9.01 4.21 -7.12
N GLY A 157 -8.21 5.08 -7.78
CA GLY A 157 -6.83 5.37 -7.40
C GLY A 157 -6.63 6.88 -7.30
N TYR A 158 -6.04 7.32 -6.21
CA TYR A 158 -5.74 8.72 -5.97
C TYR A 158 -4.24 8.95 -5.87
N LYS A 159 -3.73 9.79 -6.77
CA LYS A 159 -2.38 10.35 -6.72
C LYS A 159 -2.50 11.83 -6.34
N PRO A 160 -2.16 12.22 -5.12
CA PRO A 160 -2.26 13.61 -4.68
C PRO A 160 -1.25 14.52 -5.39
N THR A 161 -1.30 15.80 -5.09
CA THR A 161 -0.28 16.76 -5.49
C THR A 161 1.10 16.34 -4.95
N PHE A 162 2.17 16.68 -5.69
CA PHE A 162 3.55 16.40 -5.27
C PHE A 162 3.84 17.02 -3.89
N GLY A 163 4.49 16.22 -3.03
CA GLY A 163 4.84 16.66 -1.68
C GLY A 163 3.70 16.67 -0.66
N THR A 164 2.53 16.09 -0.97
CA THR A 164 1.39 16.02 -0.04
C THR A 164 1.41 14.77 0.86
N ILE A 165 1.95 13.66 0.36
CA ILE A 165 2.21 12.44 1.15
C ILE A 165 3.72 12.21 1.17
N SER A 166 4.26 11.92 2.36
CA SER A 166 5.70 11.71 2.55
C SER A 166 6.23 10.52 1.75
N ARG A 167 7.42 10.67 1.19
CA ARG A 167 8.18 9.63 0.49
C ARG A 167 9.33 9.08 1.35
N ALA A 168 9.45 9.53 2.61
CA ALA A 168 10.48 9.03 3.51
C ALA A 168 10.31 7.52 3.75
N GLY A 169 11.35 6.74 3.45
CA GLY A 169 11.32 5.28 3.49
C GLY A 169 10.67 4.62 2.26
N MET A 170 10.52 5.33 1.15
CA MET A 170 10.14 4.77 -0.15
C MET A 170 11.36 4.68 -1.06
N CYS A 171 11.52 3.56 -1.78
CA CYS A 171 12.56 3.40 -2.79
C CYS A 171 12.38 4.46 -3.90
N PRO A 172 13.36 5.37 -4.12
CA PRO A 172 13.22 6.42 -5.12
C PRO A 172 13.44 5.87 -6.53
N LEU A 173 12.64 6.35 -7.49
CA LEU A 173 12.84 6.13 -8.92
C LEU A 173 13.23 7.42 -9.62
N ALA A 174 12.45 8.49 -9.43
CA ALA A 174 12.73 9.82 -9.94
C ALA A 174 12.20 10.87 -8.96
N ARG A 175 13.07 11.42 -8.11
CA ARG A 175 12.70 12.30 -7.02
C ARG A 175 11.70 13.40 -7.36
N PRO A 176 11.81 14.13 -8.50
CA PRO A 176 10.85 15.19 -8.83
C PRO A 176 9.49 14.68 -9.32
N LEU A 177 9.35 13.37 -9.57
CA LEU A 177 8.15 12.76 -10.15
C LEU A 177 7.49 11.74 -9.23
N ASP A 178 8.19 11.25 -8.21
CA ASP A 178 7.70 10.20 -7.35
C ASP A 178 6.61 10.69 -6.40
N HIS A 179 5.47 9.99 -6.39
CA HIS A 179 4.33 10.24 -5.51
C HIS A 179 3.88 8.93 -4.88
N PRO A 180 3.67 8.87 -3.56
CA PRO A 180 2.78 7.87 -2.98
C PRO A 180 1.33 8.17 -3.35
N GLY A 181 0.50 7.14 -3.31
CA GLY A 181 -0.94 7.28 -3.55
C GLY A 181 -1.71 6.12 -2.97
N VAL A 182 -3.04 6.21 -3.01
CA VAL A 182 -3.93 5.29 -2.32
C VAL A 182 -4.98 4.69 -3.27
N TYR A 183 -5.43 3.47 -2.94
CA TYR A 183 -6.47 2.75 -3.63
C TYR A 183 -7.60 2.37 -2.69
N GLY A 184 -8.83 2.45 -3.21
CA GLY A 184 -10.04 2.03 -2.54
C GLY A 184 -11.12 1.67 -3.55
N ARG A 185 -12.25 1.15 -3.06
CA ARG A 185 -13.40 0.81 -3.92
C ARG A 185 -14.43 1.92 -3.96
N THR A 186 -14.31 2.93 -3.11
CA THR A 186 -15.18 4.13 -3.10
C THR A 186 -14.35 5.40 -2.94
N LEU A 187 -14.93 6.55 -3.26
CA LEU A 187 -14.29 7.85 -3.00
C LEU A 187 -14.15 8.13 -1.50
N ALA A 188 -15.08 7.65 -0.68
CA ALA A 188 -15.00 7.75 0.77
C ALA A 188 -13.80 6.98 1.33
N ASP A 189 -13.53 5.79 0.79
CA ASP A 189 -12.34 5.01 1.15
C ASP A 189 -11.04 5.77 0.85
N LEU A 190 -10.98 6.43 -0.33
CA LEU A 190 -9.81 7.22 -0.70
C LEU A 190 -9.63 8.43 0.22
N ALA A 191 -10.71 9.16 0.53
CA ALA A 191 -10.65 10.30 1.44
C ALA A 191 -10.14 9.87 2.82
N LEU A 192 -10.71 8.79 3.37
CA LEU A 192 -10.35 8.28 4.69
C LEU A 192 -8.86 7.96 4.82
N ILE A 193 -8.27 7.21 3.88
CA ILE A 193 -6.85 6.87 3.95
C ILE A 193 -5.95 8.05 3.56
N ALA A 194 -6.39 8.92 2.64
CA ALA A 194 -5.63 10.10 2.25
C ALA A 194 -5.49 11.09 3.41
N ASP A 195 -6.55 11.35 4.17
CA ASP A 195 -6.53 12.24 5.35
C ASP A 195 -5.52 11.76 6.40
N VAL A 196 -5.36 10.43 6.56
CA VAL A 196 -4.35 9.85 7.46
C VAL A 196 -2.93 10.11 6.96
N LEU A 197 -2.70 10.06 5.65
CA LEU A 197 -1.36 10.10 5.06
C LEU A 197 -0.90 11.51 4.65
N MET A 198 -1.83 12.45 4.45
CA MET A 198 -1.53 13.83 4.02
C MET A 198 -1.14 14.71 5.21
N VAL A 199 -0.09 14.29 5.92
CA VAL A 199 0.44 14.96 7.11
C VAL A 199 1.88 15.42 6.82
N SER A 200 2.22 16.62 7.28
CA SER A 200 3.58 17.17 7.11
C SER A 200 4.63 16.28 7.77
N ASP A 201 5.68 15.97 7.00
CA ASP A 201 6.82 15.16 7.48
C ASP A 201 8.15 15.88 7.25
N PRO A 202 8.86 16.26 8.31
CA PRO A 202 10.17 16.90 8.20
C PRO A 202 11.26 15.99 7.60
N ALA A 203 11.03 14.68 7.50
CA ALA A 203 11.97 13.74 6.90
C ALA A 203 11.92 13.78 5.36
N ASP A 204 10.80 14.22 4.75
CA ASP A 204 10.72 14.45 3.30
C ASP A 204 10.92 15.94 3.00
N LEU A 205 12.12 16.30 2.53
CA LEU A 205 12.49 17.69 2.28
C LEU A 205 11.64 18.38 1.19
N ASP A 206 11.04 17.61 0.29
CA ASP A 206 10.19 18.17 -0.76
C ASP A 206 8.81 18.60 -0.22
N MET A 207 8.36 18.02 0.89
CA MET A 207 7.14 18.48 1.59
C MET A 207 7.34 19.88 2.22
N ARG A 208 8.54 20.19 2.69
CA ARG A 208 8.85 21.51 3.27
C ARG A 208 8.75 22.65 2.27
N ALA A 209 8.92 22.36 0.98
CA ALA A 209 8.81 23.32 -0.11
C ALA A 209 7.34 23.56 -0.53
N ASN A 210 6.39 22.83 0.04
CA ASN A 210 4.98 22.90 -0.34
C ASN A 210 4.11 23.41 0.84
N PRO A 211 3.91 24.73 0.98
CA PRO A 211 3.18 25.32 2.12
C PRO A 211 1.67 24.99 2.16
N GLY A 212 1.15 24.27 1.16
CA GLY A 212 -0.23 23.80 1.15
C GLY A 212 -0.41 22.35 1.67
N ALA A 213 0.65 21.71 2.14
CA ALA A 213 0.61 20.38 2.77
C ALA A 213 0.50 20.52 4.30
N GLY A 214 -0.56 21.11 4.79
CA GLY A 214 -0.84 21.33 6.22
C GLY A 214 -2.33 21.29 6.49
#